data_08a056ccb1c1955b902b6a640e84e551
#
_entry.id   08a056ccb1c1955b902b6a640e84e551
#
_cell.length_a   1.000
_cell.length_b   1.000
_cell.length_c   1.000
_cell.angle_alpha   90.00
_cell.angle_beta   90.00
_cell.angle_gamma   90.00
#
_symmetry.space_group_name_H-M   'P 1'
#
loop_
_entity.id
_entity.type
_entity.pdbx_description
1 polymer ?
#
loop_
_entity_poly.entity_id
_entity_poly.type
_entity_poly.pdbx_seq_one_letter_code
_entity_poly.pdbx_strand_id
1 'polypeptide(L)'
;MKRFLLPIAAVALCVAANTASAETPATVSLTAGVTNAATAADATRSAAFVTAAAVPPAKTSEAITAAAGPGRPEDSVRMYRLQEIEVTATRASGSTPVAYTDLSHEVIARNSYGFDIPSVLALTPSMIATNETGIGIGGTSMRLRGTDATRLNVTINGVSMNNPDSHSMYWYDTPDLISSVGTMQIQRGAGISTNGTGAFGGAVNMSTAPLETEFGGDVSLSYGSYNTNKQAVHVSSGLMGGHWTVDARLTRLSSDGYIRRGGTSLTSYMFQGGYYNGNTMLKLVSFGGKAKTNLSYNGATRDEMRLNGRRYNSSGMYSTSDAYSHRIWNSEDGEWQQVNFYDDETDNYLQINNQLILSQRLGDRWTLSATAFYTYGYGYYKQYKDNAKLFEYLFPDHLAYQTDDQGNFVTDGDGERIAVRRDLIREKLMRNHLGGVNAAAAYAAENLDLAFGGSWSYYSCPHWGELDWMQETDPADYRSKRWYDNDVDKQDANLFARANWTVARGLNLFADMQYRYVHYKAWGVNDNYDEASGGMQPIDVDETYHFFNPRAGVSYSPGKRHNFYFSFAVAQKEPTRSDFTDRYMF
;
A
#
# COMPACT_ATOMS: atom_id res chain seq x y z
N MET A 1 -19.24 -18.86 2.66
CA MET A 1 -18.66 -19.04 1.34
C MET A 1 -19.64 -19.01 0.15
N LYS A 2 -20.95 -18.82 0.30
CA LYS A 2 -21.93 -18.84 -0.82
C LYS A 2 -22.64 -17.49 -1.11
N ARG A 3 -22.19 -16.35 -0.56
CA ARG A 3 -22.88 -15.04 -0.73
C ARG A 3 -22.04 -13.93 -1.40
N PHE A 4 -20.85 -14.22 -1.92
CA PHE A 4 -19.96 -13.21 -2.49
C PHE A 4 -19.75 -13.30 -4.02
N LEU A 5 -20.53 -14.12 -4.73
CA LEU A 5 -20.41 -14.29 -6.20
C LEU A 5 -21.41 -13.45 -7.02
N LEU A 6 -22.28 -12.69 -6.38
CA LEU A 6 -23.31 -11.93 -7.11
C LEU A 6 -22.81 -10.64 -7.84
N PRO A 7 -21.80 -9.89 -7.39
CA PRO A 7 -21.42 -8.68 -8.13
C PRO A 7 -20.62 -8.95 -9.42
N ILE A 8 -19.94 -10.11 -9.52
CA ILE A 8 -19.14 -10.43 -10.73
C ILE A 8 -20.00 -10.89 -11.89
N ALA A 9 -21.11 -11.55 -11.62
CA ALA A 9 -22.07 -11.99 -12.65
C ALA A 9 -22.85 -10.82 -13.29
N ALA A 10 -23.07 -9.72 -12.56
CA ALA A 10 -23.77 -8.55 -13.07
C ALA A 10 -22.95 -7.75 -14.10
N VAL A 11 -21.62 -7.73 -13.98
CA VAL A 11 -20.73 -7.06 -14.93
C VAL A 11 -20.64 -7.85 -16.26
N ALA A 12 -20.66 -9.18 -16.20
CA ALA A 12 -20.63 -10.02 -17.39
C ALA A 12 -21.95 -9.94 -18.20
N LEU A 13 -23.09 -9.70 -17.55
CA LEU A 13 -24.39 -9.59 -18.21
C LEU A 13 -24.61 -8.25 -18.93
N CYS A 14 -24.01 -7.15 -18.45
CA CYS A 14 -24.09 -5.84 -19.11
C CYS A 14 -23.28 -5.77 -20.42
N VAL A 15 -22.23 -6.57 -20.57
CA VAL A 15 -21.41 -6.63 -21.79
C VAL A 15 -22.12 -7.42 -22.89
N ALA A 16 -22.95 -8.39 -22.54
CA ALA A 16 -23.68 -9.23 -23.53
C ALA A 16 -24.93 -8.57 -24.15
N ALA A 17 -25.46 -7.51 -23.52
CA ALA A 17 -26.71 -6.89 -23.99
C ALA A 17 -26.50 -5.74 -25.01
N ASN A 18 -25.28 -5.30 -25.28
CA ASN A 18 -25.01 -4.14 -26.15
C ASN A 18 -24.32 -4.48 -27.48
N THR A 19 -24.26 -5.77 -27.87
CA THR A 19 -23.63 -6.21 -29.13
C THR A 19 -24.54 -6.13 -30.36
N ALA A 20 -25.72 -5.53 -30.26
CA ALA A 20 -26.73 -5.56 -31.34
C ALA A 20 -26.96 -4.22 -32.05
N SER A 21 -26.04 -3.24 -32.01
CA SER A 21 -26.08 -2.14 -33.00
C SER A 21 -24.91 -1.15 -32.82
N ALA A 22 -23.78 -1.42 -33.45
CA ALA A 22 -22.87 -0.40 -34.01
C ALA A 22 -21.74 -1.12 -34.76
N GLU A 23 -21.74 -1.03 -36.06
CA GLU A 23 -20.60 -1.40 -36.90
C GLU A 23 -19.48 -0.38 -36.69
N THR A 24 -18.55 -0.69 -35.79
CA THR A 24 -17.20 -0.10 -35.77
C THR A 24 -16.23 -1.19 -35.34
N PRO A 25 -15.11 -1.42 -36.02
CA PRO A 25 -14.21 -2.52 -35.73
C PRO A 25 -13.49 -2.27 -34.41
N ALA A 26 -13.75 -3.12 -33.43
CA ALA A 26 -12.93 -3.18 -32.21
C ALA A 26 -11.55 -3.75 -32.56
N THR A 27 -10.51 -2.94 -32.43
CA THR A 27 -9.14 -3.40 -32.61
C THR A 27 -8.66 -4.07 -31.33
N VAL A 28 -8.66 -5.40 -31.33
CA VAL A 28 -8.02 -6.19 -30.27
C VAL A 28 -6.57 -6.41 -30.69
N SER A 29 -5.61 -5.81 -29.97
CA SER A 29 -4.19 -6.07 -30.21
C SER A 29 -3.68 -7.15 -29.25
N LEU A 30 -3.38 -8.33 -29.78
CA LEU A 30 -2.66 -9.38 -29.08
C LEU A 30 -1.16 -9.23 -29.42
N THR A 31 -0.31 -8.97 -28.42
CA THR A 31 1.14 -8.91 -28.62
C THR A 31 1.81 -10.03 -27.84
N ALA A 32 2.28 -11.05 -28.53
CA ALA A 32 3.11 -12.11 -27.97
C ALA A 32 4.58 -11.88 -28.37
N GLY A 33 5.45 -11.73 -27.37
CA GLY A 33 6.90 -11.65 -27.57
C GLY A 33 7.61 -12.94 -27.15
N VAL A 34 8.27 -13.61 -28.07
CA VAL A 34 9.14 -14.78 -27.79
C VAL A 34 10.58 -14.31 -27.83
N THR A 35 11.34 -14.46 -26.75
CA THR A 35 12.81 -14.28 -26.76
C THR A 35 13.52 -15.60 -26.66
N ASN A 36 14.41 -15.87 -27.62
CA ASN A 36 15.28 -17.02 -27.65
C ASN A 36 16.37 -16.94 -26.56
N ALA A 37 16.61 -18.07 -25.91
CA ALA A 37 17.69 -18.26 -24.97
C ALA A 37 19.05 -18.20 -25.67
N ALA A 38 19.94 -17.33 -25.22
CA ALA A 38 21.37 -17.37 -25.54
C ALA A 38 22.17 -17.60 -24.27
N THR A 39 23.12 -18.50 -24.40
CA THR A 39 24.05 -19.12 -23.46
C THR A 39 24.80 -18.15 -22.53
N ALA A 40 25.07 -18.66 -21.33
CA ALA A 40 25.79 -18.03 -20.24
C ALA A 40 27.18 -17.45 -20.63
N ALA A 41 27.33 -16.16 -20.36
CA ALA A 41 28.54 -15.50 -19.84
C ALA A 41 28.25 -14.02 -19.56
N ASP A 42 28.72 -13.57 -18.40
CA ASP A 42 28.76 -12.21 -17.88
C ASP A 42 27.54 -11.67 -17.09
N ALA A 43 27.75 -11.74 -15.79
CA ALA A 43 26.93 -11.15 -14.75
C ALA A 43 27.17 -9.63 -14.67
N THR A 44 26.35 -8.86 -15.36
CA THR A 44 25.96 -7.47 -15.04
C THR A 44 24.97 -6.97 -16.10
N ARG A 45 23.72 -7.40 -16.02
CA ARG A 45 22.63 -6.75 -16.76
C ARG A 45 21.38 -6.71 -15.89
N SER A 46 20.97 -5.50 -15.56
CA SER A 46 19.63 -5.18 -15.06
C SER A 46 18.58 -5.93 -15.88
N ALA A 47 17.61 -6.54 -15.20
CA ALA A 47 16.47 -7.18 -15.83
C ALA A 47 15.72 -6.14 -16.68
N ALA A 48 15.88 -6.20 -17.98
CA ALA A 48 15.06 -5.44 -18.92
C ALA A 48 13.84 -6.29 -19.26
N PHE A 49 12.67 -5.83 -18.86
CA PHE A 49 11.41 -6.36 -19.37
C PHE A 49 11.22 -5.85 -20.80
N VAL A 50 11.06 -6.74 -21.76
CA VAL A 50 10.69 -6.36 -23.12
C VAL A 50 9.17 -6.43 -23.22
N THR A 51 8.53 -5.28 -23.12
CA THR A 51 7.14 -5.11 -23.58
C THR A 51 7.18 -4.73 -25.05
N ALA A 52 6.76 -5.60 -25.93
CA ALA A 52 6.50 -5.24 -27.31
C ALA A 52 5.10 -4.62 -27.42
N ALA A 53 4.98 -3.37 -27.00
CA ALA A 53 3.87 -2.53 -27.43
C ALA A 53 4.36 -1.74 -28.64
N ALA A 54 3.79 -1.96 -29.80
CA ALA A 54 3.96 -1.07 -30.93
C ALA A 54 3.24 0.24 -30.61
N VAL A 55 3.97 1.20 -30.02
CA VAL A 55 3.50 2.57 -29.88
C VAL A 55 3.69 3.23 -31.24
N PRO A 56 2.64 3.77 -31.88
CA PRO A 56 2.84 4.63 -33.05
C PRO A 56 3.66 5.85 -32.63
N PRO A 57 4.54 6.38 -33.52
CA PRO A 57 5.41 7.49 -33.17
C PRO A 57 4.58 8.70 -32.77
N ALA A 58 4.93 9.28 -31.61
CA ALA A 58 4.32 10.51 -31.12
C ALA A 58 4.42 11.59 -32.20
N LYS A 59 3.30 11.97 -32.76
CA LYS A 59 3.22 13.16 -33.57
C LYS A 59 3.38 14.37 -32.65
N THR A 60 4.40 15.15 -32.90
CA THR A 60 4.58 16.51 -32.39
C THR A 60 3.25 17.25 -32.46
N SER A 61 2.90 17.94 -31.38
CA SER A 61 1.67 18.74 -31.27
C SER A 61 1.66 19.84 -32.34
N GLU A 62 1.12 19.55 -33.47
CA GLU A 62 0.51 20.54 -34.34
C GLU A 62 -0.97 20.59 -34.03
N ALA A 63 -1.47 21.79 -33.84
CA ALA A 63 -2.87 22.05 -33.56
C ALA A 63 -3.74 21.36 -34.63
N ILE A 64 -4.39 20.28 -34.26
CA ILE A 64 -5.40 19.66 -35.12
C ILE A 64 -6.65 20.55 -35.04
N THR A 65 -6.83 21.37 -36.05
CA THR A 65 -8.12 21.95 -36.36
C THR A 65 -8.97 20.82 -36.94
N ALA A 66 -9.63 20.05 -36.08
CA ALA A 66 -10.56 19.03 -36.51
C ALA A 66 -11.83 19.70 -37.05
N ALA A 67 -12.24 19.29 -38.24
CA ALA A 67 -13.55 19.62 -38.78
C ALA A 67 -14.63 19.09 -37.84
N ALA A 68 -15.34 20.02 -37.19
CA ALA A 68 -16.40 19.72 -36.23
C ALA A 68 -17.62 19.14 -36.97
N GLY A 69 -17.95 17.89 -36.66
CA GLY A 69 -19.35 17.47 -36.67
C GLY A 69 -20.06 18.10 -35.45
N PRO A 70 -21.40 18.27 -35.46
CA PRO A 70 -22.10 19.09 -34.46
C PRO A 70 -22.29 18.33 -33.13
N GLY A 71 -21.23 18.18 -32.34
CA GLY A 71 -21.22 17.75 -30.96
C GLY A 71 -20.31 18.70 -30.18
N ARG A 72 -20.85 19.40 -29.20
CA ARG A 72 -20.22 20.51 -28.49
C ARG A 72 -18.84 20.16 -27.91
N PRO A 73 -17.74 20.81 -28.34
CA PRO A 73 -16.41 20.64 -27.75
C PRO A 73 -16.31 21.15 -26.30
N GLU A 74 -17.30 21.93 -25.85
CA GLU A 74 -17.31 22.53 -24.51
C GLU A 74 -17.49 21.52 -23.36
N ASP A 75 -18.20 20.41 -23.59
CA ASP A 75 -18.52 19.47 -22.51
C ASP A 75 -17.32 18.56 -22.14
N SER A 76 -16.49 18.19 -23.11
CA SER A 76 -15.27 17.41 -22.84
C SER A 76 -14.21 18.23 -22.11
N VAL A 77 -14.04 19.52 -22.47
CA VAL A 77 -13.12 20.44 -21.79
C VAL A 77 -13.57 20.73 -20.35
N ARG A 78 -14.88 20.81 -20.11
CA ARG A 78 -15.42 20.98 -18.75
C ARG A 78 -15.22 19.74 -17.88
N MET A 79 -15.33 18.54 -18.44
CA MET A 79 -15.11 17.28 -17.73
C MET A 79 -13.66 17.14 -17.26
N TYR A 80 -12.67 17.44 -18.09
CA TYR A 80 -11.26 17.47 -17.70
C TYR A 80 -10.98 18.47 -16.57
N ARG A 81 -11.64 19.62 -16.58
CA ARG A 81 -11.50 20.61 -15.50
C ARG A 81 -12.07 20.13 -14.16
N LEU A 82 -13.16 19.38 -14.14
CA LEU A 82 -13.72 18.83 -12.91
C LEU A 82 -12.80 17.78 -12.27
N GLN A 83 -12.18 16.93 -13.06
CA GLN A 83 -11.18 15.97 -12.57
C GLN A 83 -9.92 16.66 -12.02
N GLU A 84 -9.45 17.69 -12.70
CA GLU A 84 -8.29 18.46 -12.27
C GLU A 84 -8.52 19.18 -10.93
N ILE A 85 -9.76 19.61 -10.65
CA ILE A 85 -10.13 20.28 -9.40
C ILE A 85 -10.18 19.31 -8.22
N GLU A 86 -10.61 18.08 -8.41
CA GLU A 86 -10.61 17.05 -7.36
C GLU A 86 -9.20 16.79 -6.80
N VAL A 87 -8.22 16.83 -7.67
CA VAL A 87 -6.81 16.55 -7.35
C VAL A 87 -6.10 17.76 -6.75
N THR A 88 -6.48 18.97 -7.11
CA THR A 88 -5.74 20.19 -6.73
C THR A 88 -5.84 20.53 -5.24
N ALA A 89 -6.91 20.15 -4.55
CA ALA A 89 -7.06 20.45 -3.12
C ALA A 89 -5.97 19.78 -2.25
N THR A 90 -5.43 18.65 -2.67
CA THR A 90 -4.39 17.89 -1.94
C THR A 90 -2.97 18.11 -2.47
N ARG A 91 -2.81 18.92 -3.53
CA ARG A 91 -1.52 19.12 -4.20
C ARG A 91 -0.90 20.48 -3.91
N ALA A 92 0.41 20.50 -3.83
CA ALA A 92 1.21 21.70 -3.89
C ALA A 92 1.26 22.21 -5.32
N SER A 93 1.27 23.54 -5.48
CA SER A 93 1.42 24.23 -6.77
C SER A 93 2.72 25.03 -6.80
N GLY A 94 3.04 25.64 -7.94
CA GLY A 94 4.21 26.50 -8.06
C GLY A 94 4.23 27.72 -7.12
N SER A 95 3.10 28.11 -6.57
CA SER A 95 2.96 29.17 -5.56
C SER A 95 3.10 28.66 -4.12
N THR A 96 3.03 27.33 -3.90
CA THR A 96 3.15 26.72 -2.56
C THR A 96 4.63 26.57 -2.19
N PRO A 97 5.08 27.05 -1.02
CA PRO A 97 6.49 27.02 -0.61
C PRO A 97 6.91 25.62 -0.09
N VAL A 98 6.75 24.60 -0.92
CA VAL A 98 7.05 23.20 -0.63
C VAL A 98 7.81 22.59 -1.81
N ALA A 99 8.86 21.81 -1.54
CA ALA A 99 9.55 21.05 -2.57
C ALA A 99 8.70 19.84 -2.98
N TYR A 100 8.35 19.74 -4.24
CA TYR A 100 7.56 18.62 -4.76
C TYR A 100 8.06 18.14 -6.12
N THR A 101 7.59 16.95 -6.51
CA THR A 101 7.79 16.37 -7.84
C THR A 101 6.46 15.81 -8.31
N ASP A 102 6.03 16.20 -9.50
CA ASP A 102 4.87 15.61 -10.18
C ASP A 102 5.31 14.52 -11.14
N LEU A 103 4.59 13.41 -11.13
CA LEU A 103 4.71 12.31 -12.09
C LEU A 103 3.40 12.18 -12.86
N SER A 104 3.48 12.37 -14.17
CA SER A 104 2.32 12.16 -15.05
C SER A 104 2.08 10.68 -15.31
N HIS A 105 0.88 10.34 -15.79
CA HIS A 105 0.53 8.98 -16.20
C HIS A 105 1.56 8.37 -17.17
N GLU A 106 2.04 9.14 -18.15
CA GLU A 106 3.02 8.65 -19.12
C GLU A 106 4.35 8.24 -18.47
N VAL A 107 4.85 9.03 -17.50
CA VAL A 107 6.09 8.73 -16.76
C VAL A 107 5.90 7.50 -15.90
N ILE A 108 4.75 7.38 -15.24
CA ILE A 108 4.39 6.22 -14.42
C ILE A 108 4.31 4.96 -15.29
N ALA A 109 3.56 5.01 -16.38
CA ALA A 109 3.36 3.88 -17.29
C ALA A 109 4.68 3.38 -17.92
N ARG A 110 5.59 4.30 -18.29
CA ARG A 110 6.92 3.94 -18.86
C ARG A 110 7.82 3.21 -17.88
N ASN A 111 7.62 3.38 -16.58
CA ASN A 111 8.49 2.83 -15.52
C ASN A 111 7.81 1.75 -14.67
N SER A 112 6.52 1.46 -14.88
CA SER A 112 5.78 0.57 -14.00
C SER A 112 6.11 -0.91 -14.18
N TYR A 113 6.29 -1.41 -15.38
CA TYR A 113 6.66 -2.80 -15.73
C TYR A 113 6.17 -3.90 -14.75
N GLY A 114 5.13 -3.63 -13.98
CA GLY A 114 4.64 -4.50 -12.92
C GLY A 114 5.33 -4.32 -11.55
N PHE A 115 6.26 -3.36 -11.42
CA PHE A 115 6.90 -3.02 -10.15
C PHE A 115 5.92 -2.34 -9.19
N ASP A 116 6.14 -2.54 -7.90
CA ASP A 116 5.45 -1.78 -6.87
C ASP A 116 5.85 -0.29 -6.91
N ILE A 117 4.98 0.56 -6.45
CA ILE A 117 5.15 2.02 -6.46
C ILE A 117 6.48 2.48 -5.88
N PRO A 118 6.99 1.98 -4.72
CA PRO A 118 8.31 2.38 -4.22
C PRO A 118 9.45 2.17 -5.20
N SER A 119 9.45 1.07 -5.95
CA SER A 119 10.48 0.76 -6.93
C SER A 119 10.50 1.76 -8.09
N VAL A 120 9.33 2.22 -8.52
CA VAL A 120 9.21 3.29 -9.54
C VAL A 120 9.63 4.64 -8.97
N LEU A 121 9.24 4.92 -7.73
CA LEU A 121 9.59 6.19 -7.06
C LEU A 121 11.08 6.29 -6.69
N ALA A 122 11.82 5.19 -6.64
CA ALA A 122 13.27 5.20 -6.42
C ALA A 122 14.04 6.01 -7.49
N LEU A 123 13.43 6.26 -8.64
CA LEU A 123 13.99 7.14 -9.69
C LEU A 123 13.82 8.63 -9.39
N THR A 124 13.08 9.00 -8.35
CA THR A 124 12.86 10.39 -7.95
C THR A 124 13.93 10.87 -6.95
N PRO A 125 14.30 12.17 -6.95
CA PRO A 125 15.31 12.67 -6.04
C PRO A 125 14.96 12.45 -4.55
N SER A 126 15.96 12.05 -3.75
CA SER A 126 15.87 11.83 -2.31
C SER A 126 14.99 10.65 -1.89
N MET A 127 14.60 9.79 -2.81
CA MET A 127 13.85 8.56 -2.53
C MET A 127 14.80 7.35 -2.55
N ILE A 128 14.63 6.46 -1.57
CA ILE A 128 15.29 5.16 -1.53
C ILE A 128 14.20 4.11 -1.37
N ALA A 129 14.18 3.13 -2.25
CA ALA A 129 13.31 1.96 -2.14
C ALA A 129 14.13 0.73 -1.78
N THR A 130 13.56 -0.14 -0.97
CA THR A 130 14.07 -1.48 -0.68
C THR A 130 13.02 -2.51 -1.04
N ASN A 131 13.47 -3.70 -1.43
CA ASN A 131 12.59 -4.78 -1.84
C ASN A 131 13.14 -6.12 -1.34
N GLU A 132 12.33 -6.86 -0.62
CA GLU A 132 12.70 -8.13 0.01
C GLU A 132 12.87 -9.27 -0.98
N THR A 133 12.09 -9.26 -2.06
CA THR A 133 12.16 -10.31 -3.10
C THR A 133 13.32 -10.10 -4.08
N GLY A 134 13.91 -8.90 -4.09
CA GLY A 134 15.01 -8.51 -4.97
C GLY A 134 14.62 -8.19 -6.40
N ILE A 135 13.32 -8.08 -6.72
CA ILE A 135 12.80 -7.84 -8.08
C ILE A 135 11.88 -6.62 -8.20
N GLY A 136 11.63 -5.89 -7.10
CA GLY A 136 10.77 -4.70 -7.10
C GLY A 136 9.27 -4.99 -7.00
N ILE A 137 8.88 -6.22 -6.66
CA ILE A 137 7.50 -6.69 -6.48
C ILE A 137 7.42 -7.46 -5.16
N GLY A 138 6.34 -7.33 -4.42
CA GLY A 138 6.15 -7.96 -3.12
C GLY A 138 6.57 -7.06 -1.97
N GLY A 139 7.26 -7.57 -0.94
CA GLY A 139 7.69 -6.79 0.21
C GLY A 139 8.56 -5.59 -0.17
N THR A 140 7.94 -4.43 -0.42
CA THR A 140 8.61 -3.18 -0.78
C THR A 140 8.40 -2.11 0.27
N SER A 141 9.44 -1.34 0.55
CA SER A 141 9.37 -0.17 1.41
C SER A 141 10.14 1.00 0.80
N MET A 142 9.89 2.21 1.31
CA MET A 142 10.56 3.41 0.84
C MET A 142 10.94 4.34 1.98
N ARG A 143 12.01 5.10 1.76
CA ARG A 143 12.45 6.20 2.61
C ARG A 143 12.56 7.48 1.79
N LEU A 144 12.19 8.60 2.37
CA LEU A 144 12.29 9.91 1.75
C LEU A 144 13.14 10.82 2.64
N ARG A 145 14.24 11.37 2.07
CA ARG A 145 15.21 12.18 2.83
C ARG A 145 15.71 11.50 4.12
N GLY A 146 15.85 10.17 4.09
CA GLY A 146 16.30 9.38 5.24
C GLY A 146 15.22 9.06 6.28
N THR A 147 13.99 9.60 6.16
CA THR A 147 12.89 9.25 7.05
C THR A 147 12.25 7.93 6.62
N ASP A 148 11.82 7.13 7.58
CA ASP A 148 11.18 5.84 7.33
C ASP A 148 9.71 5.97 6.87
N ALA A 149 9.11 4.82 6.53
CA ALA A 149 7.74 4.75 6.02
C ALA A 149 6.68 5.27 7.00
N THR A 150 6.92 5.16 8.33
CA THR A 150 5.96 5.60 9.35
C THR A 150 5.81 7.12 9.39
N ARG A 151 6.77 7.87 8.83
CA ARG A 151 6.80 9.33 8.75
C ARG A 151 6.38 9.88 7.38
N LEU A 152 5.97 9.00 6.47
CA LEU A 152 5.45 9.35 5.16
C LEU A 152 3.94 9.17 5.16
N ASN A 153 3.22 10.11 4.58
CA ASN A 153 1.78 9.95 4.32
C ASN A 153 1.55 9.60 2.86
N VAL A 154 0.81 8.52 2.62
CA VAL A 154 0.43 8.06 1.29
C VAL A 154 -1.07 8.20 1.14
N THR A 155 -1.52 8.89 0.10
CA THR A 155 -2.95 9.05 -0.17
C THR A 155 -3.31 8.63 -1.58
N ILE A 156 -4.53 8.13 -1.76
CA ILE A 156 -5.16 7.97 -3.06
C ILE A 156 -6.51 8.68 -3.07
N ASN A 157 -6.70 9.60 -4.02
CA ASN A 157 -7.88 10.48 -4.09
C ASN A 157 -8.14 11.25 -2.77
N GLY A 158 -7.06 11.61 -2.03
CA GLY A 158 -7.16 12.29 -0.74
C GLY A 158 -7.46 11.40 0.47
N VAL A 159 -7.66 10.10 0.29
CA VAL A 159 -7.84 9.13 1.38
C VAL A 159 -6.49 8.54 1.76
N SER A 160 -6.15 8.54 3.06
CA SER A 160 -4.91 7.94 3.56
C SER A 160 -4.92 6.43 3.38
N MET A 161 -3.80 5.90 2.89
CA MET A 161 -3.55 4.48 2.70
C MET A 161 -2.64 3.88 3.78
N ASN A 162 -2.09 4.71 4.65
CA ASN A 162 -1.31 4.24 5.78
C ASN A 162 -2.22 3.48 6.75
N ASN A 163 -1.75 2.34 7.22
CA ASN A 163 -2.40 1.62 8.31
C ASN A 163 -2.44 2.53 9.55
N PRO A 164 -3.62 2.73 10.18
CA PRO A 164 -3.75 3.67 11.30
C PRO A 164 -2.98 3.27 12.57
N ASP A 165 -2.64 2.00 12.72
CA ASP A 165 -1.97 1.43 13.89
C ASP A 165 -0.44 1.46 13.74
N SER A 166 0.09 0.91 12.66
CA SER A 166 1.54 0.88 12.37
C SER A 166 2.06 2.15 11.70
N HIS A 167 1.19 3.03 11.20
CA HIS A 167 1.49 4.23 10.42
C HIS A 167 2.23 4.00 9.09
N SER A 168 2.37 2.75 8.67
CA SER A 168 3.05 2.38 7.43
C SER A 168 2.08 2.05 6.31
N MET A 169 2.51 2.26 5.08
CA MET A 169 1.83 1.73 3.90
C MET A 169 2.49 0.41 3.51
N TYR A 170 1.71 -0.65 3.45
CA TYR A 170 2.12 -1.96 2.93
C TYR A 170 1.72 -2.06 1.47
N TRP A 171 2.68 -1.91 0.56
CA TRP A 171 2.41 -1.75 -0.87
C TRP A 171 1.87 -3.01 -1.52
N TYR A 172 2.22 -4.19 -1.01
CA TYR A 172 1.71 -5.47 -1.51
C TYR A 172 0.24 -5.72 -1.14
N ASP A 173 -0.33 -5.00 -0.15
CA ASP A 173 -1.74 -5.07 0.19
C ASP A 173 -2.65 -4.45 -0.88
N THR A 174 -2.07 -3.64 -1.77
CA THR A 174 -2.73 -3.05 -2.92
C THR A 174 -2.02 -3.44 -4.22
N PRO A 175 -2.11 -4.73 -4.62
CA PRO A 175 -1.35 -5.26 -5.75
C PRO A 175 -1.66 -4.51 -7.04
N ASP A 176 -0.61 -4.25 -7.85
CA ASP A 176 -0.71 -3.58 -9.15
C ASP A 176 -1.46 -2.22 -9.13
N LEU A 177 -1.52 -1.57 -7.96
CA LEU A 177 -2.16 -0.25 -7.83
C LEU A 177 -1.60 0.75 -8.85
N ILE A 178 -0.30 0.66 -9.14
CA ILE A 178 0.40 1.55 -10.08
C ILE A 178 -0.24 1.59 -11.47
N SER A 179 -0.78 0.47 -11.94
CA SER A 179 -1.46 0.39 -13.25
C SER A 179 -2.79 1.17 -13.30
N SER A 180 -3.30 1.57 -12.13
CA SER A 180 -4.55 2.31 -11.99
C SER A 180 -4.34 3.74 -11.50
N VAL A 181 -3.07 4.15 -11.32
CA VAL A 181 -2.73 5.52 -10.92
C VAL A 181 -2.57 6.40 -12.15
N GLY A 182 -3.30 7.51 -12.18
CA GLY A 182 -3.21 8.51 -13.24
C GLY A 182 -2.07 9.50 -13.02
N THR A 183 -1.91 9.97 -11.80
CA THR A 183 -0.88 10.96 -11.46
C THR A 183 -0.39 10.76 -10.02
N MET A 184 0.86 11.14 -9.76
CA MET A 184 1.42 11.17 -8.39
C MET A 184 2.12 12.51 -8.15
N GLN A 185 2.05 13.00 -6.92
CA GLN A 185 2.88 14.10 -6.45
C GLN A 185 3.60 13.68 -5.17
N ILE A 186 4.91 13.80 -5.17
CA ILE A 186 5.76 13.56 -4.00
C ILE A 186 6.11 14.91 -3.38
N GLN A 187 5.61 15.20 -2.19
CA GLN A 187 5.96 16.38 -1.39
C GLN A 187 7.02 16.00 -0.36
N ARG A 188 8.01 16.86 -0.17
CA ARG A 188 9.15 16.62 0.71
C ARG A 188 9.11 17.55 1.92
N GLY A 189 9.11 16.97 3.12
CA GLY A 189 8.93 17.66 4.39
C GLY A 189 7.49 17.60 4.88
N ALA A 190 7.08 18.48 5.79
CA ALA A 190 5.77 18.43 6.44
C ALA A 190 4.56 18.59 5.50
N GLY A 191 4.79 18.92 4.22
CA GLY A 191 3.74 19.02 3.21
C GLY A 191 2.68 20.07 3.52
N ILE A 192 1.48 19.87 3.01
CA ILE A 192 0.29 20.70 3.28
C ILE A 192 -0.70 19.93 4.17
N SER A 193 -1.59 20.65 4.88
CA SER A 193 -2.51 20.07 5.88
C SER A 193 -3.52 19.07 5.32
N THR A 194 -3.87 19.20 4.06
CA THR A 194 -4.79 18.28 3.36
C THR A 194 -4.22 16.86 3.16
N ASN A 195 -2.94 16.65 3.45
CA ASN A 195 -2.30 15.34 3.33
C ASN A 195 -2.55 14.42 4.54
N GLY A 196 -3.51 14.77 5.40
CA GLY A 196 -3.93 13.92 6.52
C GLY A 196 -2.98 13.94 7.70
N THR A 197 -2.70 12.77 8.24
CA THR A 197 -2.03 12.58 9.51
C THR A 197 -0.52 12.80 9.40
N GLY A 198 0.03 13.76 10.16
CA GLY A 198 1.42 13.87 10.55
C GLY A 198 2.54 13.45 9.57
N ALA A 199 2.54 14.01 8.36
CA ALA A 199 3.64 13.78 7.42
C ALA A 199 4.86 14.64 7.80
N PHE A 200 5.84 14.04 8.47
CA PHE A 200 7.11 14.74 8.79
C PHE A 200 8.12 14.66 7.64
N GLY A 201 8.27 13.48 7.06
CA GLY A 201 9.25 13.19 6.02
C GLY A 201 8.77 13.62 4.65
N GLY A 202 7.50 13.44 4.40
CA GLY A 202 6.86 13.81 3.14
C GLY A 202 5.52 13.15 2.92
N ALA A 203 4.92 13.44 1.75
CA ALA A 203 3.68 12.82 1.32
C ALA A 203 3.77 12.34 -0.13
N VAL A 204 3.10 11.23 -0.42
CA VAL A 204 2.86 10.72 -1.76
C VAL A 204 1.36 10.79 -2.04
N ASN A 205 0.98 11.74 -2.86
CA ASN A 205 -0.42 11.96 -3.22
C ASN A 205 -0.69 11.39 -4.61
N MET A 206 -1.54 10.37 -4.66
CA MET A 206 -1.93 9.70 -5.89
C MET A 206 -3.37 10.04 -6.25
N SER A 207 -3.64 10.04 -7.54
CA SER A 207 -5.01 10.03 -8.06
C SER A 207 -5.20 8.84 -8.97
N THR A 208 -6.37 8.21 -8.91
CA THR A 208 -6.73 7.15 -9.86
C THR A 208 -6.77 7.70 -11.28
N ALA A 209 -6.52 6.83 -12.26
CA ALA A 209 -6.60 7.20 -13.66
C ALA A 209 -7.96 7.84 -13.97
N PRO A 210 -7.98 8.84 -14.87
CA PRO A 210 -9.22 9.41 -15.37
C PRO A 210 -10.10 8.30 -15.98
N LEU A 211 -11.40 8.46 -15.86
CA LEU A 211 -12.35 7.59 -16.53
C LEU A 211 -12.29 7.83 -18.03
N GLU A 212 -12.23 6.73 -18.80
CA GLU A 212 -12.16 6.79 -20.25
C GLU A 212 -13.47 7.32 -20.86
N THR A 213 -13.35 8.18 -21.86
CA THR A 213 -14.50 8.74 -22.58
C THR A 213 -14.86 7.95 -23.84
N GLU A 214 -13.97 7.08 -24.30
CA GLU A 214 -14.15 6.23 -25.46
C GLU A 214 -14.32 4.78 -25.01
N PHE A 215 -15.19 4.04 -25.71
CA PHE A 215 -15.29 2.60 -25.50
C PHE A 215 -14.01 1.91 -25.94
N GLY A 216 -13.47 1.05 -25.08
CA GLY A 216 -12.22 0.36 -25.38
C GLY A 216 -11.80 -0.63 -24.31
N GLY A 217 -10.64 -1.20 -24.53
CA GLY A 217 -10.01 -2.10 -23.56
C GLY A 217 -8.67 -2.61 -24.06
N ASP A 218 -7.91 -3.17 -23.15
CA ASP A 218 -6.62 -3.76 -23.44
C ASP A 218 -6.38 -5.05 -22.67
N VAL A 219 -5.57 -5.92 -23.26
CA VAL A 219 -5.03 -7.11 -22.61
C VAL A 219 -3.53 -6.98 -22.59
N SER A 220 -2.94 -7.05 -21.41
CA SER A 220 -1.49 -6.94 -21.22
C SER A 220 -0.94 -8.26 -20.65
N LEU A 221 0.06 -8.82 -21.34
CA LEU A 221 0.77 -10.02 -20.95
C LEU A 221 2.26 -9.70 -20.87
N SER A 222 2.89 -10.01 -19.74
CA SER A 222 4.31 -9.79 -19.54
C SER A 222 4.96 -11.02 -18.93
N TYR A 223 6.18 -11.33 -19.36
CA TYR A 223 6.99 -12.41 -18.81
C TYR A 223 8.43 -11.92 -18.64
N GLY A 224 9.07 -12.29 -17.52
CA GLY A 224 10.40 -11.83 -17.18
C GLY A 224 11.21 -12.83 -16.36
N SER A 225 12.38 -12.42 -15.88
CA SER A 225 13.26 -13.22 -15.05
C SER A 225 12.56 -13.71 -13.78
N TYR A 226 13.03 -14.82 -13.23
CA TYR A 226 12.49 -15.45 -12.02
C TYR A 226 11.03 -15.84 -12.16
N ASN A 227 10.65 -16.34 -13.33
CA ASN A 227 9.27 -16.74 -13.64
C ASN A 227 8.25 -15.63 -13.38
N THR A 228 8.70 -14.36 -13.47
CA THR A 228 7.81 -13.21 -13.28
C THR A 228 6.85 -13.13 -14.45
N ASN A 229 5.55 -13.18 -14.15
CA ASN A 229 4.52 -13.04 -15.18
C ASN A 229 3.40 -12.12 -14.68
N LYS A 230 2.89 -11.29 -15.58
CA LYS A 230 1.75 -10.41 -15.35
C LYS A 230 0.73 -10.61 -16.44
N GLN A 231 -0.52 -10.72 -16.04
CA GLN A 231 -1.68 -10.81 -16.92
C GLN A 231 -2.67 -9.76 -16.45
N ALA A 232 -3.06 -8.83 -17.32
CA ALA A 232 -4.02 -7.80 -17.00
C ALA A 232 -5.03 -7.64 -18.12
N VAL A 233 -6.28 -7.40 -17.75
CA VAL A 233 -7.37 -7.07 -18.65
C VAL A 233 -8.02 -5.78 -18.15
N HIS A 234 -8.19 -4.83 -19.03
CA HIS A 234 -8.89 -3.57 -18.78
C HIS A 234 -10.00 -3.37 -19.80
N VAL A 235 -11.14 -2.86 -19.36
CA VAL A 235 -12.30 -2.56 -20.21
C VAL A 235 -12.93 -1.26 -19.75
N SER A 236 -13.24 -0.39 -20.70
CA SER A 236 -13.98 0.85 -20.49
C SER A 236 -15.25 0.88 -21.33
N SER A 237 -16.35 1.37 -20.74
CA SER A 237 -17.59 1.59 -21.46
C SER A 237 -17.57 2.84 -22.36
N GLY A 238 -16.58 3.71 -22.19
CA GLY A 238 -16.67 5.07 -22.68
C GLY A 238 -17.83 5.85 -22.07
N LEU A 239 -18.10 7.03 -22.61
CA LEU A 239 -19.13 7.93 -22.09
C LEU A 239 -20.52 7.56 -22.63
N MET A 240 -21.35 6.93 -21.82
CA MET A 240 -22.71 6.53 -22.12
C MET A 240 -23.70 7.68 -21.85
N GLY A 241 -24.53 8.01 -22.86
CA GLY A 241 -25.55 9.04 -22.75
C GLY A 241 -25.00 10.44 -22.41
N GLY A 242 -23.69 10.67 -22.61
CA GLY A 242 -23.02 11.94 -22.29
C GLY A 242 -22.75 12.18 -20.81
N HIS A 243 -23.04 11.22 -19.93
CA HIS A 243 -22.96 11.41 -18.47
C HIS A 243 -22.29 10.29 -17.70
N TRP A 244 -22.41 9.04 -18.15
CA TRP A 244 -21.97 7.87 -17.38
C TRP A 244 -20.77 7.19 -18.02
N THR A 245 -19.82 6.76 -17.22
CA THR A 245 -18.72 5.91 -17.67
C THR A 245 -18.37 4.88 -16.61
N VAL A 246 -17.90 3.72 -17.04
CA VAL A 246 -17.49 2.61 -16.18
C VAL A 246 -16.18 2.04 -16.72
N ASP A 247 -15.22 1.83 -15.82
CA ASP A 247 -13.94 1.18 -16.10
C ASP A 247 -13.72 0.02 -15.15
N ALA A 248 -13.16 -1.08 -15.65
CA ALA A 248 -12.78 -2.23 -14.85
C ALA A 248 -11.43 -2.78 -15.29
N ARG A 249 -10.59 -3.12 -14.34
CA ARG A 249 -9.31 -3.81 -14.54
C ARG A 249 -9.19 -5.00 -13.60
N LEU A 250 -8.69 -6.11 -14.14
CA LEU A 250 -8.31 -7.30 -13.38
C LEU A 250 -6.86 -7.63 -13.69
N THR A 251 -6.06 -7.92 -12.66
CA THR A 251 -4.64 -8.26 -12.83
C THR A 251 -4.27 -9.47 -11.99
N ARG A 252 -3.44 -10.33 -12.56
CA ARG A 252 -2.70 -11.38 -11.85
C ARG A 252 -1.21 -11.16 -12.11
N LEU A 253 -0.42 -11.19 -11.03
CA LEU A 253 1.02 -11.02 -11.07
C LEU A 253 1.66 -12.08 -10.18
N SER A 254 2.67 -12.79 -10.66
CA SER A 254 3.42 -13.74 -9.84
C SER A 254 4.89 -13.75 -10.22
N SER A 255 5.75 -14.15 -9.27
CA SER A 255 7.19 -14.31 -9.44
C SER A 255 7.76 -15.23 -8.38
N ASP A 256 8.85 -15.94 -8.71
CA ASP A 256 9.64 -16.72 -7.74
C ASP A 256 10.61 -15.85 -6.92
N GLY A 257 10.82 -14.58 -7.32
CA GLY A 257 11.77 -13.66 -6.70
C GLY A 257 13.24 -13.95 -7.03
N TYR A 258 14.10 -12.93 -6.91
CA TYR A 258 15.56 -13.13 -6.96
C TYR A 258 16.09 -13.79 -5.69
N ILE A 259 15.65 -13.35 -4.52
CA ILE A 259 16.00 -13.94 -3.24
C ILE A 259 15.35 -15.31 -3.14
N ARG A 260 16.05 -16.30 -2.59
CA ARG A 260 15.49 -17.64 -2.37
C ARG A 260 14.29 -17.55 -1.43
N ARG A 261 13.21 -18.25 -1.76
CA ARG A 261 11.93 -18.18 -1.04
C ARG A 261 11.34 -16.75 -0.98
N GLY A 262 11.68 -15.90 -1.96
CA GLY A 262 11.10 -14.55 -2.13
C GLY A 262 9.94 -14.52 -3.11
N GLY A 263 9.20 -15.63 -3.25
CA GLY A 263 8.08 -15.73 -4.18
C GLY A 263 6.92 -14.83 -3.81
N THR A 264 6.15 -14.41 -4.84
CA THR A 264 4.94 -13.60 -4.65
C THR A 264 3.85 -14.01 -5.64
N SER A 265 2.59 -13.98 -5.19
CA SER A 265 1.41 -14.23 -6.01
C SER A 265 0.33 -13.22 -5.65
N LEU A 266 0.03 -12.33 -6.58
CA LEU A 266 -0.83 -11.17 -6.40
C LEU A 266 -1.99 -11.23 -7.38
N THR A 267 -3.19 -10.95 -6.88
CA THR A 267 -4.38 -10.79 -7.73
C THR A 267 -5.08 -9.50 -7.31
N SER A 268 -5.42 -8.65 -8.26
CA SER A 268 -6.06 -7.38 -7.98
C SER A 268 -7.19 -7.06 -8.93
N TYR A 269 -8.04 -6.15 -8.49
CA TYR A 269 -9.07 -5.52 -9.29
C TYR A 269 -9.09 -4.02 -9.05
N MET A 270 -9.55 -3.29 -10.06
CA MET A 270 -9.95 -1.91 -10.00
C MET A 270 -11.26 -1.76 -10.73
N PHE A 271 -12.23 -1.14 -10.09
CA PHE A 271 -13.51 -0.76 -10.66
C PHE A 271 -13.73 0.73 -10.42
N GLN A 272 -14.09 1.46 -11.44
CA GLN A 272 -14.47 2.85 -11.35
C GLN A 272 -15.76 3.09 -12.11
N GLY A 273 -16.66 3.87 -11.54
CA GLY A 273 -17.86 4.33 -12.22
C GLY A 273 -18.08 5.80 -11.94
N GLY A 274 -18.43 6.59 -12.93
CA GLY A 274 -18.61 8.01 -12.79
C GLY A 274 -19.88 8.55 -13.46
N TYR A 275 -20.45 9.57 -12.81
CA TYR A 275 -21.50 10.43 -13.36
C TYR A 275 -21.00 11.85 -13.46
N TYR A 276 -21.19 12.46 -14.61
CA TYR A 276 -20.77 13.83 -14.90
C TYR A 276 -21.96 14.64 -15.42
N ASN A 277 -22.12 15.82 -14.85
CA ASN A 277 -23.13 16.76 -15.31
C ASN A 277 -22.61 18.21 -15.14
N GLY A 278 -21.82 18.67 -16.10
CA GLY A 278 -21.30 20.04 -16.16
C GLY A 278 -20.56 20.51 -14.91
N ASN A 279 -21.26 20.70 -13.82
CA ASN A 279 -20.72 21.20 -12.55
C ASN A 279 -20.61 20.12 -11.46
N THR A 280 -21.13 18.93 -11.70
CA THR A 280 -21.20 17.84 -10.72
C THR A 280 -20.47 16.63 -11.24
N MET A 281 -19.60 16.05 -10.43
CA MET A 281 -19.00 14.74 -10.62
C MET A 281 -19.33 13.88 -9.40
N LEU A 282 -19.86 12.70 -9.65
CA LEU A 282 -19.98 11.63 -8.65
C LEU A 282 -19.20 10.43 -9.17
N LYS A 283 -18.20 9.96 -8.41
CA LYS A 283 -17.32 8.85 -8.81
C LYS A 283 -17.27 7.81 -7.71
N LEU A 284 -17.55 6.56 -8.07
CA LEU A 284 -17.31 5.39 -7.24
C LEU A 284 -15.98 4.75 -7.67
N VAL A 285 -15.11 4.47 -6.72
CA VAL A 285 -13.87 3.73 -6.93
C VAL A 285 -13.83 2.58 -5.96
N SER A 286 -13.63 1.37 -6.46
CA SER A 286 -13.43 0.15 -5.67
C SER A 286 -12.19 -0.56 -6.17
N PHE A 287 -11.20 -0.77 -5.30
CA PHE A 287 -9.97 -1.43 -5.66
C PHE A 287 -9.41 -2.25 -4.51
N GLY A 288 -8.63 -3.25 -4.87
CA GLY A 288 -8.00 -4.12 -3.89
C GLY A 288 -7.56 -5.43 -4.49
N GLY A 289 -7.28 -6.40 -3.65
CA GLY A 289 -6.84 -7.69 -4.12
C GLY A 289 -6.37 -8.60 -3.01
N LYS A 290 -5.89 -9.76 -3.43
CA LYS A 290 -5.27 -10.75 -2.56
C LYS A 290 -3.79 -10.81 -2.86
N ALA A 291 -2.98 -10.66 -1.83
CA ALA A 291 -1.55 -10.86 -1.84
C ALA A 291 -1.19 -12.15 -1.08
N LYS A 292 -0.27 -12.93 -1.64
CA LYS A 292 0.50 -13.95 -0.94
C LYS A 292 1.96 -13.68 -1.28
N THR A 293 2.75 -13.29 -0.28
CA THR A 293 4.18 -13.05 -0.42
C THR A 293 4.94 -13.93 0.55
N ASN A 294 6.05 -14.52 0.10
CA ASN A 294 6.91 -15.24 1.02
C ASN A 294 7.66 -14.23 1.91
N LEU A 295 7.82 -14.57 3.18
CA LEU A 295 8.56 -13.77 4.15
C LEU A 295 10.07 -13.91 3.88
N SER A 296 10.67 -12.91 3.24
CA SER A 296 12.10 -12.89 2.89
C SER A 296 12.81 -11.65 3.43
N TYR A 297 12.27 -11.09 4.52
CA TYR A 297 12.71 -9.83 5.14
C TYR A 297 13.99 -9.95 5.97
N ASN A 298 14.46 -11.16 6.28
CA ASN A 298 15.70 -11.34 7.01
C ASN A 298 16.89 -10.87 6.17
N GLY A 299 17.66 -9.95 6.71
CA GLY A 299 18.90 -9.50 6.09
C GLY A 299 19.92 -10.64 6.03
N ALA A 300 20.87 -10.53 5.11
CA ALA A 300 22.04 -11.41 5.06
C ALA A 300 23.32 -10.60 5.20
N THR A 301 24.27 -11.07 5.98
CA THR A 301 25.57 -10.47 6.12
C THR A 301 26.38 -10.63 4.84
N ARG A 302 27.46 -9.84 4.68
CA ARG A 302 28.35 -9.95 3.53
C ARG A 302 28.98 -11.34 3.40
N ASP A 303 29.34 -11.95 4.55
CA ASP A 303 29.96 -13.27 4.57
C ASP A 303 28.96 -14.36 4.25
N GLU A 304 27.72 -14.28 4.74
CA GLU A 304 26.64 -15.19 4.35
C GLU A 304 26.35 -15.10 2.86
N MET A 305 26.26 -13.91 2.28
CA MET A 305 26.07 -13.73 0.84
C MET A 305 27.24 -14.31 0.04
N ARG A 306 28.47 -14.22 0.55
CA ARG A 306 29.67 -14.77 -0.09
C ARG A 306 29.71 -16.29 -0.06
N LEU A 307 29.34 -16.89 1.08
CA LEU A 307 29.50 -18.31 1.35
C LEU A 307 28.26 -19.13 0.99
N ASN A 308 27.04 -18.58 1.25
CA ASN A 308 25.77 -19.24 0.93
C ASN A 308 25.22 -18.82 -0.45
N GLY A 309 25.84 -17.81 -1.07
CA GLY A 309 25.43 -17.26 -2.37
C GLY A 309 24.54 -16.00 -2.24
N ARG A 310 24.56 -15.15 -3.29
CA ARG A 310 23.89 -13.83 -3.30
C ARG A 310 22.37 -13.87 -3.15
N ARG A 311 21.76 -15.02 -3.32
CA ARG A 311 20.31 -15.24 -3.19
C ARG A 311 19.92 -15.82 -1.82
N TYR A 312 20.86 -15.87 -0.90
CA TYR A 312 20.63 -16.43 0.43
C TYR A 312 19.62 -15.59 1.23
N ASN A 313 18.80 -16.29 1.98
CA ASN A 313 17.85 -15.77 2.95
C ASN A 313 17.63 -16.83 4.02
N SER A 314 17.62 -16.45 5.28
CA SER A 314 17.44 -17.35 6.42
C SER A 314 15.98 -17.56 6.84
N SER A 315 15.00 -16.88 6.23
CA SER A 315 13.59 -17.07 6.60
C SER A 315 13.16 -18.53 6.40
N GLY A 316 12.38 -19.05 7.35
CA GLY A 316 11.93 -20.43 7.34
C GLY A 316 13.01 -21.47 7.68
N MET A 317 14.22 -21.06 8.09
CA MET A 317 15.28 -21.96 8.47
C MET A 317 14.96 -22.64 9.82
N TYR A 318 15.22 -23.96 9.89
CA TYR A 318 15.12 -24.73 11.13
C TYR A 318 16.19 -25.82 11.20
N SER A 319 16.56 -26.21 12.44
CA SER A 319 17.65 -27.12 12.73
C SER A 319 17.22 -28.41 13.45
N THR A 320 15.96 -28.55 13.80
CA THR A 320 15.39 -29.74 14.45
C THR A 320 14.95 -30.77 13.41
N SER A 321 15.83 -31.66 13.00
CA SER A 321 15.52 -32.75 12.06
C SER A 321 16.54 -33.87 12.13
N ASP A 322 16.08 -35.11 11.89
CA ASP A 322 16.96 -36.27 11.72
C ASP A 322 17.65 -36.31 10.35
N ALA A 323 17.15 -35.52 9.39
CA ALA A 323 17.70 -35.40 8.04
C ALA A 323 17.75 -33.94 7.58
N TYR A 324 18.95 -33.51 7.21
CA TYR A 324 19.18 -32.15 6.75
C TYR A 324 19.38 -32.09 5.23
N SER A 325 18.74 -31.15 4.58
CA SER A 325 18.80 -30.95 3.12
C SER A 325 19.80 -29.90 2.70
N HIS A 326 20.21 -29.02 3.61
CA HIS A 326 21.07 -27.88 3.30
C HIS A 326 22.22 -27.74 4.29
N ARG A 327 23.33 -27.17 3.79
CA ARG A 327 24.45 -26.73 4.60
C ARG A 327 24.67 -25.24 4.35
N ILE A 328 24.64 -24.45 5.41
CA ILE A 328 24.81 -23.00 5.36
C ILE A 328 25.93 -22.53 6.29
N TRP A 329 26.51 -21.39 5.96
CA TRP A 329 27.36 -20.63 6.86
C TRP A 329 26.51 -19.71 7.72
N ASN A 330 26.61 -19.88 9.04
CA ASN A 330 25.98 -18.97 10.01
C ASN A 330 27.01 -17.94 10.48
N SER A 331 26.69 -16.65 10.29
CA SER A 331 27.60 -15.55 10.65
C SER A 331 27.64 -15.26 12.16
N GLU A 332 26.59 -15.63 12.89
CA GLU A 332 26.52 -15.44 14.35
C GLU A 332 27.46 -16.41 15.06
N ASP A 333 27.45 -17.69 14.66
CA ASP A 333 28.29 -18.74 15.24
C ASP A 333 29.67 -18.82 14.57
N GLY A 334 29.83 -18.27 13.37
CA GLY A 334 31.05 -18.32 12.58
C GLY A 334 31.39 -19.75 12.07
N GLU A 335 30.39 -20.58 11.83
CA GLU A 335 30.56 -21.96 11.41
C GLU A 335 29.55 -22.44 10.38
N TRP A 336 29.80 -23.64 9.83
CA TRP A 336 28.88 -24.29 8.90
C TRP A 336 27.88 -25.16 9.68
N GLN A 337 26.58 -24.88 9.43
CA GLN A 337 25.47 -25.59 10.05
C GLN A 337 24.69 -26.45 9.04
N GLN A 338 24.10 -27.53 9.51
CA GLN A 338 23.14 -28.34 8.78
C GLN A 338 21.73 -27.87 9.12
N VAL A 339 20.92 -27.58 8.11
CA VAL A 339 19.59 -26.98 8.29
C VAL A 339 18.59 -27.48 7.26
N ASN A 340 17.33 -27.27 7.55
CA ASN A 340 16.23 -27.32 6.59
C ASN A 340 15.56 -25.96 6.43
N PHE A 341 14.65 -25.83 5.47
CA PHE A 341 13.86 -24.64 5.24
C PHE A 341 12.39 -25.01 5.08
N TYR A 342 11.53 -24.23 5.74
CA TYR A 342 10.10 -24.25 5.52
C TYR A 342 9.76 -23.24 4.43
N ASP A 343 9.26 -23.71 3.28
CA ASP A 343 9.08 -22.88 2.09
C ASP A 343 7.76 -22.08 2.09
N ASP A 344 6.83 -22.38 3.02
CA ASP A 344 5.51 -21.70 3.09
C ASP A 344 5.45 -20.67 4.24
N GLU A 345 6.58 -20.06 4.61
CA GLU A 345 6.57 -18.83 5.40
C GLU A 345 6.05 -17.70 4.54
N THR A 346 4.82 -17.27 4.81
CA THR A 346 4.11 -16.36 3.93
C THR A 346 3.30 -15.33 4.69
N ASP A 347 3.19 -14.14 4.11
CA ASP A 347 2.19 -13.14 4.41
C ASP A 347 1.04 -13.28 3.40
N ASN A 348 -0.16 -13.41 3.92
CA ASN A 348 -1.39 -13.56 3.15
C ASN A 348 -2.34 -12.44 3.52
N TYR A 349 -2.65 -11.56 2.60
CA TYR A 349 -3.51 -10.42 2.87
C TYR A 349 -4.56 -10.19 1.78
N LEU A 350 -5.75 -9.84 2.20
CA LEU A 350 -6.85 -9.38 1.36
C LEU A 350 -7.20 -7.96 1.77
N GLN A 351 -7.14 -7.01 0.85
CA GLN A 351 -7.61 -5.64 1.08
C GLN A 351 -8.62 -5.22 0.03
N ILE A 352 -9.66 -4.53 0.47
CA ILE A 352 -10.72 -3.97 -0.36
C ILE A 352 -10.92 -2.52 0.07
N ASN A 353 -10.75 -1.59 -0.87
CA ASN A 353 -10.92 -0.16 -0.65
C ASN A 353 -12.09 0.33 -1.49
N ASN A 354 -13.00 1.08 -0.89
CA ASN A 354 -14.14 1.68 -1.56
C ASN A 354 -14.16 3.19 -1.27
N GLN A 355 -14.38 3.99 -2.29
CA GLN A 355 -14.44 5.44 -2.19
C GLN A 355 -15.61 5.96 -3.02
N LEU A 356 -16.45 6.79 -2.42
CA LEU A 356 -17.50 7.55 -3.10
C LEU A 356 -17.12 9.03 -3.07
N ILE A 357 -16.80 9.58 -4.21
CA ILE A 357 -16.22 10.90 -4.38
C ILE A 357 -17.25 11.80 -5.05
N LEU A 358 -17.57 12.91 -4.40
CA LEU A 358 -18.41 13.99 -4.92
C LEU A 358 -17.54 15.21 -5.15
N SER A 359 -17.64 15.82 -6.32
CA SER A 359 -17.12 17.16 -6.59
C SER A 359 -18.22 18.02 -7.21
N GLN A 360 -18.45 19.18 -6.63
CA GLN A 360 -19.49 20.12 -7.03
C GLN A 360 -18.91 21.52 -7.21
N ARG A 361 -19.00 22.06 -8.42
CA ARG A 361 -18.69 23.47 -8.68
C ARG A 361 -19.91 24.33 -8.37
N LEU A 362 -19.69 25.41 -7.61
CA LEU A 362 -20.68 26.42 -7.28
C LEU A 362 -20.23 27.76 -7.86
N GLY A 363 -20.81 28.12 -8.99
CA GLY A 363 -20.37 29.27 -9.78
C GLY A 363 -18.94 29.09 -10.30
N ASP A 364 -18.22 30.20 -10.51
CA ASP A 364 -16.89 30.16 -11.13
C ASP A 364 -15.74 30.07 -10.13
N ARG A 365 -16.01 30.24 -8.83
CA ARG A 365 -14.96 30.41 -7.81
C ARG A 365 -14.95 29.32 -6.73
N TRP A 366 -16.07 28.66 -6.49
CA TRP A 366 -16.17 27.69 -5.41
C TRP A 366 -16.23 26.25 -5.95
N THR A 367 -15.52 25.38 -5.30
CA THR A 367 -15.63 23.93 -5.50
C THR A 367 -15.78 23.26 -4.15
N LEU A 368 -16.81 22.44 -4.01
CA LEU A 368 -17.01 21.55 -2.87
C LEU A 368 -16.56 20.15 -3.27
N SER A 369 -15.83 19.47 -2.39
CA SER A 369 -15.47 18.06 -2.54
C SER A 369 -15.80 17.29 -1.27
N ALA A 370 -16.27 16.07 -1.42
CA ALA A 370 -16.48 15.15 -0.32
C ALA A 370 -16.15 13.73 -0.77
N THR A 371 -15.49 12.97 0.10
CA THR A 371 -15.17 11.56 -0.14
C THR A 371 -15.59 10.75 1.08
N ALA A 372 -16.54 9.83 0.90
CA ALA A 372 -16.80 8.78 1.87
C ALA A 372 -15.97 7.54 1.50
N PHE A 373 -15.36 6.90 2.46
CA PHE A 373 -14.51 5.74 2.20
C PHE A 373 -14.69 4.64 3.23
N TYR A 374 -14.42 3.42 2.77
CA TYR A 374 -14.39 2.24 3.62
C TYR A 374 -13.36 1.24 3.11
N THR A 375 -12.45 0.81 3.99
CA THR A 375 -11.45 -0.20 3.75
C THR A 375 -11.70 -1.40 4.66
N TYR A 376 -11.70 -2.57 4.06
CA TYR A 376 -11.68 -3.86 4.76
C TYR A 376 -10.36 -4.55 4.48
N GLY A 377 -9.71 -5.06 5.53
CA GLY A 377 -8.53 -5.88 5.44
C GLY A 377 -8.66 -7.15 6.28
N TYR A 378 -8.15 -8.24 5.78
CA TYR A 378 -8.00 -9.50 6.51
C TYR A 378 -6.73 -10.20 6.05
N GLY A 379 -5.89 -10.58 6.99
CA GLY A 379 -4.69 -11.30 6.65
C GLY A 379 -4.05 -12.00 7.83
N TYR A 380 -3.06 -12.80 7.48
CA TYR A 380 -2.21 -13.50 8.43
C TYR A 380 -0.84 -13.74 7.84
N TYR A 381 0.16 -13.76 8.68
CA TYR A 381 1.43 -14.31 8.31
C TYR A 381 1.71 -15.61 9.05
N LYS A 382 2.29 -16.56 8.31
CA LYS A 382 2.57 -17.92 8.74
C LYS A 382 4.08 -18.10 8.93
N GLN A 383 4.47 -18.65 10.08
CA GLN A 383 5.87 -18.87 10.42
C GLN A 383 6.08 -20.27 11.01
N TYR A 384 7.15 -20.92 10.60
CA TYR A 384 7.66 -22.10 11.28
C TYR A 384 8.48 -21.68 12.51
N LYS A 385 8.28 -22.37 13.63
CA LYS A 385 9.06 -22.21 14.85
C LYS A 385 9.61 -23.56 15.24
N ASP A 386 10.92 -23.71 15.14
CA ASP A 386 11.59 -24.89 15.65
C ASP A 386 11.81 -24.79 17.16
N ASN A 387 11.73 -25.94 17.82
CA ASN A 387 12.05 -26.07 19.23
C ASN A 387 11.33 -25.07 20.15
N ALA A 388 10.08 -24.73 19.82
CA ALA A 388 9.27 -23.74 20.53
C ALA A 388 8.84 -24.25 21.91
N LYS A 389 8.94 -23.42 22.94
CA LYS A 389 8.49 -23.74 24.31
C LYS A 389 6.97 -23.64 24.37
N LEU A 390 6.28 -24.72 24.76
CA LEU A 390 4.81 -24.76 24.73
C LEU A 390 4.15 -23.80 25.73
N PHE A 391 4.80 -23.45 26.84
CA PHE A 391 4.28 -22.49 27.78
C PHE A 391 4.14 -21.07 27.17
N GLU A 392 5.01 -20.70 26.21
CA GLU A 392 4.93 -19.43 25.50
C GLU A 392 3.68 -19.32 24.60
N TYR A 393 2.99 -20.45 24.38
CA TYR A 393 1.72 -20.54 23.64
C TYR A 393 0.54 -20.87 24.56
N LEU A 394 0.71 -20.66 25.89
CA LEU A 394 -0.30 -20.84 26.91
C LEU A 394 -0.90 -22.27 26.99
N PHE A 395 -0.08 -23.29 26.69
CA PHE A 395 -0.48 -24.66 26.96
C PHE A 395 -0.55 -24.92 28.47
N PRO A 396 -1.50 -25.78 28.92
CA PRO A 396 -1.58 -26.17 30.33
C PRO A 396 -0.26 -26.80 30.80
N ASP A 397 0.08 -26.64 32.08
CA ASP A 397 1.34 -27.08 32.67
C ASP A 397 1.69 -28.55 32.36
N HIS A 398 0.69 -29.44 32.37
CA HIS A 398 0.90 -30.87 32.08
C HIS A 398 1.28 -31.17 30.62
N LEU A 399 1.10 -30.24 29.70
CA LEU A 399 1.55 -30.30 28.31
C LEU A 399 2.78 -29.42 28.07
N ALA A 400 2.92 -28.36 28.87
CA ALA A 400 3.95 -27.33 28.69
C ALA A 400 5.29 -27.71 29.39
N TYR A 401 5.24 -28.57 30.38
CA TYR A 401 6.42 -29.02 31.16
C TYR A 401 6.53 -30.54 31.21
N GLN A 402 7.76 -31.04 31.26
CA GLN A 402 8.04 -32.46 31.35
C GLN A 402 7.58 -33.03 32.69
N THR A 403 6.98 -34.23 32.64
CA THR A 403 6.55 -34.96 33.83
C THR A 403 7.23 -36.35 33.87
N ASP A 404 7.49 -36.85 35.08
CA ASP A 404 7.93 -38.23 35.30
C ASP A 404 6.75 -39.21 35.17
N ASP A 405 7.04 -40.52 35.29
CA ASP A 405 6.04 -41.59 35.22
C ASP A 405 4.97 -41.51 36.35
N GLN A 406 5.20 -40.70 37.37
CA GLN A 406 4.31 -40.49 38.51
C GLN A 406 3.49 -39.18 38.36
N GLY A 407 3.74 -38.40 37.28
CA GLY A 407 3.05 -37.12 37.00
C GLY A 407 3.65 -35.92 37.73
N ASN A 408 4.84 -36.02 38.36
CA ASN A 408 5.53 -34.89 38.95
C ASN A 408 6.35 -34.16 37.89
N PHE A 409 6.45 -32.81 37.99
CA PHE A 409 7.26 -32.04 37.08
C PHE A 409 8.76 -32.33 37.23
N VAL A 410 9.42 -32.56 36.11
CA VAL A 410 10.89 -32.71 36.07
C VAL A 410 11.52 -31.31 36.14
N THR A 411 12.53 -31.16 37.00
CA THR A 411 13.29 -29.90 37.16
C THR A 411 14.73 -30.09 36.71
N ASP A 412 15.35 -29.01 36.28
CA ASP A 412 16.79 -28.95 35.99
C ASP A 412 17.66 -28.82 37.24
N GLY A 413 18.98 -28.58 37.06
CA GLY A 413 19.93 -28.41 38.17
C GLY A 413 19.71 -27.21 39.05
N ASP A 414 18.98 -26.19 38.58
CA ASP A 414 18.63 -24.96 39.26
C ASP A 414 17.25 -25.03 39.93
N GLY A 415 16.53 -26.14 39.74
CA GLY A 415 15.18 -26.38 40.27
C GLY A 415 14.05 -25.82 39.39
N GLU A 416 14.36 -25.33 38.21
CA GLU A 416 13.35 -24.83 37.26
C GLU A 416 12.72 -25.99 36.49
N ARG A 417 11.41 -25.87 36.19
CA ARG A 417 10.67 -26.86 35.41
C ARG A 417 11.19 -26.97 33.99
N ILE A 418 11.48 -28.18 33.50
CA ILE A 418 11.93 -28.39 32.15
C ILE A 418 10.78 -28.22 31.15
N ALA A 419 10.87 -27.23 30.28
CA ALA A 419 9.86 -26.95 29.26
C ALA A 419 9.79 -28.08 28.21
N VAL A 420 8.57 -28.46 27.84
CA VAL A 420 8.33 -29.25 26.63
C VAL A 420 8.50 -28.34 25.41
N ARG A 421 9.27 -28.82 24.44
CA ARG A 421 9.56 -28.12 23.20
C ARG A 421 9.05 -28.92 22.03
N ARG A 422 8.43 -28.22 21.07
CA ARG A 422 7.90 -28.81 19.83
C ARG A 422 8.15 -27.87 18.67
N ASP A 423 8.29 -28.46 17.49
CA ASP A 423 8.19 -27.69 16.27
C ASP A 423 6.72 -27.36 15.99
N LEU A 424 6.45 -26.15 15.57
CA LEU A 424 5.09 -25.71 15.27
C LEU A 424 5.04 -24.69 14.13
N ILE A 425 3.87 -24.58 13.52
CA ILE A 425 3.54 -23.52 12.58
C ILE A 425 2.51 -22.61 13.24
N ARG A 426 2.88 -21.36 13.41
CA ARG A 426 2.00 -20.33 13.95
C ARG A 426 1.48 -19.38 12.88
N GLU A 427 0.26 -18.90 13.09
CA GLU A 427 -0.32 -17.82 12.32
C GLU A 427 -0.62 -16.64 13.25
N LYS A 428 -0.26 -15.42 12.81
CA LYS A 428 -0.64 -14.18 13.46
C LYS A 428 -1.60 -13.45 12.54
N LEU A 429 -2.83 -13.29 12.98
CA LEU A 429 -3.95 -12.85 12.18
C LEU A 429 -4.39 -11.44 12.59
N MET A 430 -4.95 -10.72 11.60
CA MET A 430 -5.60 -9.43 11.83
C MET A 430 -6.80 -9.26 10.92
N ARG A 431 -7.77 -8.45 11.39
CA ARG A 431 -8.93 -8.06 10.58
C ARG A 431 -9.22 -6.59 10.83
N ASN A 432 -9.00 -5.74 9.84
CA ASN A 432 -9.21 -4.33 10.02
C ASN A 432 -10.45 -3.80 9.27
N HIS A 433 -11.02 -2.78 9.86
CA HIS A 433 -12.09 -1.97 9.30
C HIS A 433 -11.70 -0.50 9.47
N LEU A 434 -11.64 0.24 8.39
CA LEU A 434 -11.40 1.68 8.40
C LEU A 434 -12.50 2.37 7.58
N GLY A 435 -13.27 3.22 8.21
CA GLY A 435 -14.30 4.00 7.53
C GLY A 435 -14.20 5.48 7.87
N GLY A 436 -14.61 6.35 6.96
CA GLY A 436 -14.55 7.78 7.22
C GLY A 436 -15.07 8.65 6.10
N VAL A 437 -14.93 9.95 6.33
CA VAL A 437 -15.33 10.99 5.39
C VAL A 437 -14.28 12.12 5.39
N ASN A 438 -13.99 12.63 4.20
CA ASN A 438 -13.21 13.84 3.98
C ASN A 438 -14.12 14.84 3.28
N ALA A 439 -14.06 16.12 3.65
CA ALA A 439 -14.79 17.18 2.97
C ALA A 439 -13.95 18.45 2.90
N ALA A 440 -14.04 19.17 1.79
CA ALA A 440 -13.36 20.43 1.60
C ALA A 440 -14.17 21.40 0.72
N ALA A 441 -14.02 22.69 0.99
CA ALA A 441 -14.45 23.77 0.15
C ALA A 441 -13.24 24.57 -0.32
N ALA A 442 -13.06 24.73 -1.61
CA ALA A 442 -11.99 25.50 -2.22
C ALA A 442 -12.58 26.75 -2.92
N TYR A 443 -11.95 27.89 -2.69
CA TYR A 443 -12.25 29.15 -3.34
C TYR A 443 -11.03 29.57 -4.15
N ALA A 444 -11.23 29.88 -5.42
CA ALA A 444 -10.19 30.35 -6.32
C ALA A 444 -10.58 31.70 -6.90
N ALA A 445 -9.72 32.71 -6.69
CA ALA A 445 -9.79 34.01 -7.31
C ALA A 445 -8.45 34.30 -8.02
N GLU A 446 -8.37 35.45 -8.73
CA GLU A 446 -7.19 35.79 -9.51
C GLU A 446 -5.88 35.80 -8.70
N ASN A 447 -5.95 36.26 -7.47
CA ASN A 447 -4.79 36.44 -6.58
C ASN A 447 -4.93 35.77 -5.21
N LEU A 448 -6.01 34.99 -4.97
CA LEU A 448 -6.29 34.41 -3.67
C LEU A 448 -6.94 33.02 -3.84
N ASP A 449 -6.26 31.98 -3.33
CA ASP A 449 -6.80 30.64 -3.18
C ASP A 449 -7.02 30.34 -1.71
N LEU A 450 -8.23 29.93 -1.35
CA LEU A 450 -8.58 29.49 0.00
C LEU A 450 -9.04 28.03 -0.05
N ALA A 451 -8.74 27.27 0.98
CA ALA A 451 -9.31 25.94 1.19
C ALA A 451 -9.62 25.74 2.66
N PHE A 452 -10.80 25.22 2.93
CA PHE A 452 -11.27 24.85 4.26
C PHE A 452 -11.76 23.40 4.19
N GLY A 453 -11.47 22.61 5.19
CA GLY A 453 -11.95 21.25 5.17
C GLY A 453 -11.63 20.50 6.44
N GLY A 454 -11.94 19.24 6.42
CA GLY A 454 -11.66 18.34 7.51
C GLY A 454 -11.92 16.89 7.12
N SER A 455 -11.54 16.00 8.02
CA SER A 455 -11.80 14.58 7.90
C SER A 455 -12.19 14.01 9.25
N TRP A 456 -12.89 12.89 9.20
CA TRP A 456 -13.12 12.02 10.33
C TRP A 456 -13.03 10.57 9.88
N SER A 457 -12.37 9.73 10.67
CA SER A 457 -12.29 8.30 10.43
C SER A 457 -12.33 7.51 11.73
N TYR A 458 -12.82 6.28 11.62
CA TYR A 458 -12.81 5.27 12.65
C TYR A 458 -12.15 4.00 12.13
N TYR A 459 -11.23 3.47 12.91
CA TYR A 459 -10.50 2.23 12.65
C TYR A 459 -10.74 1.25 13.80
N SER A 460 -10.91 -0.02 13.45
CA SER A 460 -10.99 -1.12 14.42
C SER A 460 -10.24 -2.33 13.89
N CYS A 461 -9.43 -2.96 14.71
CA CYS A 461 -8.59 -4.09 14.31
C CYS A 461 -8.34 -5.07 15.44
N PRO A 462 -9.07 -6.19 15.50
CA PRO A 462 -8.67 -7.35 16.29
C PRO A 462 -7.40 -8.01 15.70
N HIS A 463 -6.49 -8.42 16.60
CA HIS A 463 -5.30 -9.20 16.33
C HIS A 463 -5.29 -10.44 17.20
N TRP A 464 -4.96 -11.60 16.63
CA TRP A 464 -4.89 -12.84 17.40
C TRP A 464 -3.90 -13.83 16.79
N GLY A 465 -3.48 -14.82 17.59
CA GLY A 465 -2.59 -15.89 17.15
C GLY A 465 -3.25 -17.24 17.21
N GLU A 466 -3.06 -18.05 16.16
CA GLU A 466 -3.53 -19.42 16.05
C GLU A 466 -2.36 -20.35 15.66
N LEU A 467 -2.48 -21.65 15.97
CA LEU A 467 -1.53 -22.66 15.55
C LEU A 467 -2.13 -23.50 14.41
N ASP A 468 -1.42 -23.55 13.28
CA ASP A 468 -1.83 -24.34 12.11
C ASP A 468 -1.38 -25.81 12.23
N TRP A 469 -0.17 -26.01 12.77
CA TRP A 469 0.41 -27.34 12.98
C TRP A 469 1.31 -27.37 14.21
N MET A 470 1.41 -28.54 14.86
CA MET A 470 2.34 -28.80 15.94
C MET A 470 2.79 -30.28 15.90
N GLN A 471 4.10 -30.49 16.09
CA GLN A 471 4.75 -31.79 16.09
C GLN A 471 4.16 -32.67 17.20
N GLU A 472 3.90 -33.97 16.87
CA GLU A 472 3.50 -35.02 17.82
C GLU A 472 2.34 -34.61 18.76
N THR A 473 1.39 -33.83 18.28
CA THR A 473 0.27 -33.35 19.08
C THR A 473 -1.03 -33.48 18.29
N ASP A 474 -2.10 -33.92 18.98
CA ASP A 474 -3.42 -34.02 18.33
C ASP A 474 -3.90 -32.63 17.91
N PRO A 475 -4.35 -32.44 16.67
CA PRO A 475 -4.93 -31.18 16.22
C PRO A 475 -6.05 -30.63 17.10
N ALA A 476 -6.80 -31.49 17.80
CA ALA A 476 -7.84 -31.07 18.74
C ALA A 476 -7.28 -30.28 19.94
N ASP A 477 -6.02 -30.46 20.29
CA ASP A 477 -5.41 -29.80 21.43
C ASP A 477 -4.93 -28.38 21.15
N TYR A 478 -4.72 -27.99 19.87
CA TYR A 478 -4.16 -26.68 19.52
C TYR A 478 -5.00 -25.83 18.54
N ARG A 479 -5.70 -26.43 17.57
CA ARG A 479 -6.36 -25.69 16.48
C ARG A 479 -7.46 -24.70 16.90
N SER A 480 -8.07 -24.87 18.04
CA SER A 480 -9.12 -23.98 18.55
C SER A 480 -8.63 -22.91 19.52
N LYS A 481 -7.33 -22.90 19.83
CA LYS A 481 -6.74 -22.01 20.83
C LYS A 481 -6.15 -20.78 20.19
N ARG A 482 -6.52 -19.64 20.72
CA ARG A 482 -5.79 -18.39 20.54
C ARG A 482 -4.76 -18.27 21.64
N TRP A 483 -3.50 -18.08 21.28
CA TRP A 483 -2.43 -17.91 22.25
C TRP A 483 -2.19 -16.45 22.61
N TYR A 484 -2.69 -15.49 21.80
CA TYR A 484 -2.88 -14.10 22.17
C TYR A 484 -4.13 -13.54 21.47
N ASP A 485 -4.70 -12.48 22.03
CA ASP A 485 -5.88 -11.79 21.49
C ASP A 485 -5.89 -10.35 22.00
N ASN A 486 -5.98 -9.39 21.09
CA ASN A 486 -6.09 -7.99 21.43
C ASN A 486 -6.84 -7.22 20.35
N ASP A 487 -7.41 -6.10 20.77
CA ASP A 487 -8.16 -5.20 19.91
C ASP A 487 -7.55 -3.81 19.90
N VAL A 488 -7.72 -3.10 18.79
CA VAL A 488 -7.38 -1.70 18.62
C VAL A 488 -8.54 -0.94 18.03
N ASP A 489 -8.88 0.19 18.66
CA ASP A 489 -9.78 1.20 18.12
C ASP A 489 -9.08 2.55 18.01
N LYS A 490 -9.30 3.26 16.90
CA LYS A 490 -8.75 4.60 16.70
C LYS A 490 -9.76 5.52 16.04
N GLN A 491 -9.94 6.69 16.61
CA GLN A 491 -10.66 7.80 16.01
C GLN A 491 -9.67 8.88 15.62
N ASP A 492 -9.80 9.41 14.43
CA ASP A 492 -8.97 10.49 13.91
C ASP A 492 -9.86 11.54 13.26
N ALA A 493 -9.77 12.77 13.73
CA ALA A 493 -10.51 13.88 13.17
C ALA A 493 -9.59 15.09 12.99
N ASN A 494 -9.73 15.78 11.87
CA ASN A 494 -9.00 17.02 11.66
C ASN A 494 -9.84 18.09 10.99
N LEU A 495 -9.47 19.34 11.25
CA LEU A 495 -9.95 20.51 10.57
C LEU A 495 -8.75 21.31 10.06
N PHE A 496 -8.85 21.86 8.86
CA PHE A 496 -7.80 22.72 8.31
C PHE A 496 -8.36 23.95 7.61
N ALA A 497 -7.53 24.99 7.58
CA ALA A 497 -7.74 26.20 6.79
C ALA A 497 -6.43 26.59 6.13
N ARG A 498 -6.46 26.84 4.82
CA ARG A 498 -5.32 27.23 4.01
C ARG A 498 -5.62 28.44 3.16
N ALA A 499 -4.64 29.33 3.06
CA ALA A 499 -4.66 30.49 2.18
C ALA A 499 -3.36 30.58 1.39
N ASN A 500 -3.46 30.87 0.12
CA ASN A 500 -2.36 31.21 -0.76
C ASN A 500 -2.68 32.52 -1.47
N TRP A 501 -1.92 33.56 -1.18
CA TRP A 501 -2.20 34.93 -1.64
C TRP A 501 -1.03 35.47 -2.46
N THR A 502 -1.30 35.77 -3.73
CA THR A 502 -0.38 36.49 -4.62
C THR A 502 -0.45 37.99 -4.34
N VAL A 503 0.46 38.51 -3.51
CA VAL A 503 0.48 39.92 -3.08
C VAL A 503 1.10 40.85 -4.11
N ALA A 504 2.00 40.31 -4.96
CA ALA A 504 2.64 41.04 -6.05
C ALA A 504 3.06 40.07 -7.13
N ARG A 505 3.46 40.56 -8.30
CA ARG A 505 3.92 39.70 -9.40
C ARG A 505 5.06 38.77 -8.96
N GLY A 506 4.77 37.49 -8.95
CA GLY A 506 5.72 36.42 -8.56
C GLY A 506 5.97 36.30 -7.06
N LEU A 507 5.29 37.10 -6.19
CA LEU A 507 5.40 37.03 -4.75
C LEU A 507 4.12 36.45 -4.14
N ASN A 508 4.22 35.28 -3.49
CA ASN A 508 3.09 34.60 -2.85
C ASN A 508 3.35 34.45 -1.35
N LEU A 509 2.32 34.67 -0.57
CA LEU A 509 2.26 34.36 0.85
C LEU A 509 1.39 33.12 1.06
N PHE A 510 1.85 32.22 1.90
CA PHE A 510 1.19 30.97 2.23
C PHE A 510 0.96 30.88 3.73
N ALA A 511 -0.25 30.50 4.12
CA ALA A 511 -0.61 30.17 5.49
C ALA A 511 -1.50 28.92 5.48
N ASP A 512 -1.23 27.99 6.40
CA ASP A 512 -1.96 26.74 6.54
C ASP A 512 -1.99 26.35 8.03
N MET A 513 -3.18 26.03 8.53
CA MET A 513 -3.39 25.63 9.92
C MET A 513 -4.20 24.36 9.95
N GLN A 514 -3.78 23.42 10.78
CA GLN A 514 -4.52 22.19 11.04
C GLN A 514 -4.65 21.99 12.54
N TYR A 515 -5.85 21.65 12.97
CA TYR A 515 -6.13 21.06 14.28
C TYR A 515 -6.51 19.61 14.06
N ARG A 516 -5.90 18.68 14.83
CA ARG A 516 -6.16 17.24 14.74
C ARG A 516 -6.40 16.67 16.12
N TYR A 517 -7.45 15.88 16.24
CA TYR A 517 -7.82 15.08 17.38
C TYR A 517 -7.58 13.61 17.06
N VAL A 518 -6.94 12.88 17.98
CA VAL A 518 -6.77 11.43 17.88
C VAL A 518 -7.12 10.81 19.22
N HIS A 519 -7.97 9.80 19.21
CA HIS A 519 -8.18 8.92 20.34
C HIS A 519 -7.77 7.50 19.93
N TYR A 520 -6.82 6.93 20.66
CA TYR A 520 -6.26 5.60 20.41
C TYR A 520 -6.45 4.73 21.63
N LYS A 521 -7.05 3.56 21.42
CA LYS A 521 -7.29 2.57 22.45
C LYS A 521 -6.82 1.19 21.96
N ALA A 522 -6.02 0.50 22.77
CA ALA A 522 -5.59 -0.87 22.54
C ALA A 522 -5.68 -1.66 23.84
N TRP A 523 -6.27 -2.86 23.79
CA TRP A 523 -6.46 -3.68 24.97
C TRP A 523 -6.40 -5.17 24.66
N GLY A 524 -6.11 -5.99 25.69
CA GLY A 524 -5.94 -7.43 25.57
C GLY A 524 -4.52 -7.88 25.89
N VAL A 525 -4.00 -8.86 25.19
CA VAL A 525 -2.64 -9.38 25.38
C VAL A 525 -1.87 -9.41 24.06
N ASN A 526 -0.60 -9.07 24.14
CA ASN A 526 0.33 -9.13 23.00
C ASN A 526 0.86 -10.56 22.80
N ASP A 527 1.59 -10.76 21.71
CA ASP A 527 2.20 -12.04 21.33
C ASP A 527 3.55 -12.32 21.99
N ASN A 528 3.97 -11.50 22.96
CA ASN A 528 5.17 -11.68 23.75
C ASN A 528 4.83 -12.33 25.09
N TYR A 529 5.46 -13.47 25.40
CA TYR A 529 5.35 -14.11 26.70
C TYR A 529 6.19 -13.35 27.73
N ASP A 530 5.60 -13.09 28.89
CA ASP A 530 6.25 -12.45 30.03
C ASP A 530 6.54 -13.48 31.13
N GLU A 531 7.79 -13.89 31.25
CA GLU A 531 8.21 -14.89 32.23
C GLU A 531 7.93 -14.44 33.68
N ALA A 532 7.95 -13.14 33.94
CA ALA A 532 7.70 -12.61 35.30
C ALA A 532 6.24 -12.77 35.74
N SER A 533 5.28 -12.64 34.81
CA SER A 533 3.86 -12.82 35.09
C SER A 533 3.36 -14.23 34.78
N GLY A 534 4.14 -15.05 34.06
CA GLY A 534 3.74 -16.38 33.60
C GLY A 534 2.62 -16.35 32.56
N GLY A 535 2.50 -15.28 31.78
CA GLY A 535 1.46 -15.07 30.77
C GLY A 535 1.88 -14.21 29.63
N MET A 536 0.95 -13.89 28.72
CA MET A 536 1.21 -12.95 27.64
C MET A 536 1.23 -11.52 28.17
N GLN A 537 2.09 -10.70 27.57
CA GLN A 537 2.22 -9.28 27.93
C GLN A 537 0.88 -8.54 27.75
N PRO A 538 0.33 -7.91 28.83
CA PRO A 538 -0.91 -7.16 28.72
C PRO A 538 -0.71 -5.87 27.90
N ILE A 539 -1.76 -5.50 27.17
CA ILE A 539 -1.90 -4.21 26.50
C ILE A 539 -3.09 -3.50 27.17
N ASP A 540 -2.86 -2.29 27.65
CA ASP A 540 -3.89 -1.41 28.21
C ASP A 540 -3.48 0.04 27.90
N VAL A 541 -3.91 0.53 26.75
CA VAL A 541 -3.61 1.87 26.25
C VAL A 541 -4.93 2.56 25.96
N ASP A 542 -5.12 3.76 26.51
CA ASP A 542 -6.29 4.62 26.24
C ASP A 542 -5.83 6.08 26.25
N GLU A 543 -5.44 6.58 25.07
CA GLU A 543 -4.76 7.85 24.94
C GLU A 543 -5.48 8.81 23.99
N THR A 544 -5.50 10.08 24.37
CA THR A 544 -6.09 11.15 23.55
C THR A 544 -5.08 12.23 23.27
N TYR A 545 -4.96 12.60 22.00
CA TYR A 545 -4.03 13.60 21.53
C TYR A 545 -4.75 14.76 20.82
N HIS A 546 -4.22 15.96 21.03
CA HIS A 546 -4.65 17.19 20.39
C HIS A 546 -3.44 17.86 19.77
N PHE A 547 -3.42 17.97 18.44
CA PHE A 547 -2.31 18.53 17.71
C PHE A 547 -2.71 19.83 17.01
N PHE A 548 -1.87 20.84 17.11
CA PHE A 548 -1.99 22.06 16.35
C PHE A 548 -0.76 22.21 15.44
N ASN A 549 -0.97 22.17 14.12
CA ASN A 549 0.07 22.10 13.11
C ASN A 549 0.02 23.34 12.20
N PRO A 550 0.53 24.52 12.64
CA PRO A 550 0.62 25.70 11.80
C PRO A 550 1.75 25.60 10.78
N ARG A 551 1.53 26.17 9.60
CA ARG A 551 2.52 26.30 8.54
C ARG A 551 2.40 27.68 7.92
N ALA A 552 3.54 28.27 7.58
CA ALA A 552 3.58 29.55 6.88
C ALA A 552 4.78 29.57 5.94
N GLY A 553 4.68 30.36 4.89
CA GLY A 553 5.79 30.50 3.97
C GLY A 553 5.61 31.61 2.97
N VAL A 554 6.69 31.89 2.27
CA VAL A 554 6.74 32.87 1.18
C VAL A 554 7.44 32.23 -0.01
N SER A 555 6.92 32.46 -1.21
CA SER A 555 7.61 32.09 -2.45
C SER A 555 7.74 33.32 -3.36
N TYR A 556 8.91 33.42 -4.01
CA TYR A 556 9.20 34.50 -4.93
C TYR A 556 9.77 33.97 -6.23
N SER A 557 9.05 34.21 -7.32
CA SER A 557 9.42 33.82 -8.68
C SER A 557 9.65 35.05 -9.53
N PRO A 558 10.88 35.64 -9.56
CA PRO A 558 11.18 36.84 -10.35
C PRO A 558 11.06 36.62 -11.85
N GLY A 559 10.99 35.37 -12.31
CA GLY A 559 10.84 34.97 -13.68
C GLY A 559 10.60 33.46 -13.82
N LYS A 560 10.58 32.94 -15.06
CA LYS A 560 10.27 31.53 -15.34
C LYS A 560 11.37 30.53 -14.93
N ARG A 561 12.59 31.00 -14.60
CA ARG A 561 13.75 30.13 -14.35
C ARG A 561 14.11 29.93 -12.89
N HIS A 562 13.69 30.84 -12.02
CA HIS A 562 14.08 30.83 -10.62
C HIS A 562 12.85 30.91 -9.74
N ASN A 563 12.79 30.06 -8.72
CA ASN A 563 11.80 30.10 -7.67
C ASN A 563 12.53 29.99 -6.33
N PHE A 564 12.42 31.02 -5.50
CA PHE A 564 12.94 31.07 -4.14
C PHE A 564 11.79 30.88 -3.18
N TYR A 565 11.95 30.07 -2.16
CA TYR A 565 10.92 29.95 -1.13
C TYR A 565 11.56 29.76 0.25
N PHE A 566 10.82 30.23 1.24
CA PHE A 566 11.04 29.95 2.64
C PHE A 566 9.75 29.41 3.24
N SER A 567 9.84 28.36 4.07
CA SER A 567 8.70 27.81 4.76
C SER A 567 9.06 27.37 6.17
N PHE A 568 8.11 27.57 7.07
CA PHE A 568 8.11 27.08 8.43
C PHE A 568 6.90 26.18 8.62
N ALA A 569 7.06 25.02 9.26
CA ALA A 569 5.98 24.09 9.52
C ALA A 569 6.20 23.38 10.85
N VAL A 570 5.12 23.22 11.61
CA VAL A 570 5.03 22.31 12.75
C VAL A 570 4.28 21.07 12.29
N ALA A 571 4.79 19.90 12.64
CA ALA A 571 4.14 18.62 12.40
C ALA A 571 4.24 17.76 13.66
N GLN A 572 3.12 17.26 14.13
CA GLN A 572 2.98 16.42 15.31
C GLN A 572 2.21 15.17 14.96
N LYS A 573 2.55 14.06 15.62
CA LYS A 573 1.94 12.75 15.39
C LYS A 573 1.97 11.95 16.70
N GLU A 574 0.95 11.14 16.88
CA GLU A 574 0.86 10.16 17.96
C GLU A 574 1.89 9.02 17.78
N PRO A 575 2.25 8.30 18.85
CA PRO A 575 3.06 7.08 18.77
C PRO A 575 2.39 5.98 17.92
N THR A 576 3.21 5.07 17.40
CA THR A 576 2.73 3.85 16.73
C THR A 576 2.38 2.79 17.77
N ARG A 577 1.68 1.74 17.36
CA ARG A 577 1.44 0.57 18.21
C ARG A 577 2.74 0.02 18.80
N SER A 578 3.77 -0.16 17.99
CA SER A 578 5.07 -0.68 18.44
C SER A 578 5.70 0.18 19.53
N ASP A 579 5.51 1.50 19.50
CA ASP A 579 6.02 2.39 20.54
C ASP A 579 5.38 2.11 21.93
N PHE A 580 4.16 1.53 21.97
CA PHE A 580 3.49 1.13 23.19
C PHE A 580 3.76 -0.32 23.61
N THR A 581 4.04 -1.22 22.65
CA THR A 581 4.07 -2.67 22.89
C THR A 581 5.46 -3.28 22.90
N ASP A 582 6.47 -2.62 22.31
CA ASP A 582 7.83 -3.16 22.22
C ASP A 582 8.65 -2.79 23.46
N ARG A 583 8.94 -3.78 24.31
CA ARG A 583 9.69 -3.61 25.57
C ARG A 583 11.15 -3.20 25.40
N TYR A 584 11.74 -3.38 24.22
CA TYR A 584 13.18 -3.21 23.98
C TYR A 584 13.60 -1.85 23.43
N MET A 585 12.68 -0.90 23.36
CA MET A 585 12.95 0.44 22.83
C MET A 585 13.29 1.50 23.91
N PHE A 586 13.44 1.10 25.18
CA PHE A 586 13.80 2.01 26.29
C PHE A 586 15.03 1.55 27.04
#